data_fec58db4b6d7a32211845ef40c9a338c
#
_entry.id   fec58db4b6d7a32211845ef40c9a338c
#
_cell.length_a   1.000
_cell.length_b   1.000
_cell.length_c   1.000
_cell.angle_alpha   90.00
_cell.angle_beta   90.00
_cell.angle_gamma   90.00
#
_symmetry.space_group_name_H-M   'P 1'
#
loop_
_entity.id
_entity.type
_entity.pdbx_description
1 polymer ?
#
loop_
_entity_poly.entity_id
_entity_poly.type
_entity_poly.pdbx_seq_one_letter_code
_entity_poly.pdbx_strand_id
1 'polypeptide(L)'
;MAYNPADYEARRRGYTQQYAATGAMNAYANFLAQQRGNRERRGITEQYEKAQPQVVAGYSRRGMVGPNVRSGLFARGLQDFAKQRARTFSEFDQGLQEQQRAYDLGEAQRLEAFKNQLADMESEKAQIIADAARQLYQRRVGMV
;
A
#
# COMPACT_ATOMS: atom_id res chain seq x y z
N MET A 1 -6.88 18.42 -37.77
CA MET A 1 -6.06 17.19 -37.75
C MET A 1 -6.88 16.00 -38.25
N ALA A 2 -6.29 15.16 -39.07
CA ALA A 2 -6.90 13.91 -39.48
C ALA A 2 -6.71 12.86 -38.37
N TYR A 3 -7.74 12.10 -38.06
CA TYR A 3 -7.66 10.99 -37.16
C TYR A 3 -6.78 9.88 -37.76
N ASN A 4 -5.73 9.52 -37.01
CA ASN A 4 -4.87 8.39 -37.39
C ASN A 4 -5.05 7.26 -36.35
N PRO A 5 -5.69 6.14 -36.73
CA PRO A 5 -5.88 5.03 -35.83
C PRO A 5 -4.59 4.44 -35.27
N ALA A 6 -3.52 4.43 -36.07
CA ALA A 6 -2.23 3.89 -35.63
C ALA A 6 -1.61 4.74 -34.51
N ASP A 7 -1.68 6.07 -34.60
CA ASP A 7 -1.18 6.98 -33.58
C ASP A 7 -2.00 6.86 -32.29
N TYR A 8 -3.32 6.77 -32.40
CA TYR A 8 -4.20 6.58 -31.26
C TYR A 8 -3.89 5.28 -30.52
N GLU A 9 -3.77 4.18 -31.25
CA GLU A 9 -3.45 2.86 -30.66
C GLU A 9 -2.05 2.84 -30.04
N ALA A 10 -1.07 3.51 -30.67
CA ALA A 10 0.28 3.63 -30.13
C ALA A 10 0.29 4.41 -28.79
N ARG A 11 -0.43 5.53 -28.73
CA ARG A 11 -0.57 6.32 -27.49
C ARG A 11 -1.28 5.52 -26.38
N ARG A 12 -2.37 4.88 -26.72
CA ARG A 12 -3.12 4.03 -25.78
C ARG A 12 -2.25 2.90 -25.22
N ARG A 13 -1.52 2.24 -26.09
CA ARG A 13 -0.58 1.18 -25.70
C ARG A 13 0.52 1.70 -24.80
N GLY A 14 1.07 2.87 -25.11
CA GLY A 14 2.09 3.54 -24.29
C GLY A 14 1.58 3.84 -22.88
N TYR A 15 0.40 4.40 -22.75
CA TYR A 15 -0.21 4.67 -21.44
C TYR A 15 -0.51 3.39 -20.66
N THR A 16 -1.01 2.35 -21.32
CA THR A 16 -1.27 1.05 -20.69
C THR A 16 0.01 0.39 -20.20
N GLN A 17 1.06 0.42 -21.01
CA GLN A 17 2.37 -0.12 -20.62
C GLN A 17 2.98 0.65 -19.44
N GLN A 18 2.90 1.97 -19.46
CA GLN A 18 3.39 2.82 -18.38
C GLN A 18 2.61 2.55 -17.08
N TYR A 19 1.30 2.45 -17.15
CA TYR A 19 0.46 2.10 -16.01
C TYR A 19 0.85 0.73 -15.43
N ALA A 20 0.97 -0.28 -16.28
CA ALA A 20 1.34 -1.63 -15.87
C ALA A 20 2.76 -1.68 -15.26
N ALA A 21 3.73 -1.01 -15.86
CA ALA A 21 5.11 -0.95 -15.36
C ALA A 21 5.19 -0.27 -14.00
N THR A 22 4.54 0.88 -13.83
CA THR A 22 4.47 1.60 -12.55
C THR A 22 3.76 0.76 -11.49
N GLY A 23 2.68 0.07 -11.86
CA GLY A 23 1.97 -0.85 -10.96
C GLY A 23 2.83 -2.00 -10.48
N ALA A 24 3.62 -2.60 -11.37
CA ALA A 24 4.56 -3.67 -11.01
C ALA A 24 5.65 -3.18 -10.06
N MET A 25 6.21 -1.98 -10.30
CA MET A 25 7.20 -1.36 -9.41
C MET A 25 6.62 -1.07 -8.03
N ASN A 26 5.41 -0.51 -7.97
CA ASN A 26 4.73 -0.20 -6.71
C ASN A 26 4.38 -1.47 -5.94
N ALA A 27 3.90 -2.51 -6.61
CA ALA A 27 3.62 -3.81 -6.01
C ALA A 27 4.87 -4.45 -5.43
N TYR A 28 5.99 -4.39 -6.14
CA TYR A 28 7.28 -4.90 -5.66
C TYR A 28 7.78 -4.11 -4.44
N ALA A 29 7.69 -2.78 -4.48
CA ALA A 29 8.05 -1.93 -3.33
C ALA A 29 7.18 -2.24 -2.11
N ASN A 30 5.88 -2.45 -2.30
CA ASN A 30 4.96 -2.85 -1.23
C ASN A 30 5.31 -4.23 -0.66
N PHE A 31 5.64 -5.19 -1.52
CA PHE A 31 6.11 -6.52 -1.12
C PHE A 31 7.36 -6.44 -0.25
N LEU A 32 8.36 -5.65 -0.66
CA LEU A 32 9.58 -5.43 0.13
C LEU A 32 9.28 -4.77 1.48
N ALA A 33 8.36 -3.81 1.51
CA ALA A 33 7.94 -3.16 2.75
C ALA A 33 7.25 -4.15 3.70
N GLN A 34 6.42 -5.04 3.19
CA GLN A 34 5.80 -6.10 3.98
C GLN A 34 6.82 -7.09 4.52
N GLN A 35 7.79 -7.50 3.71
CA GLN A 35 8.88 -8.38 4.18
C GLN A 35 9.71 -7.73 5.28
N ARG A 36 10.02 -6.44 5.12
CA ARG A 36 10.74 -5.67 6.16
C ARG A 36 9.92 -5.61 7.44
N GLY A 37 8.62 -5.34 7.34
CA GLY A 37 7.70 -5.34 8.48
C GLY A 37 7.67 -6.68 9.20
N ASN A 38 7.62 -7.79 8.48
CA ASN A 38 7.65 -9.13 9.06
C ASN A 38 8.97 -9.44 9.78
N ARG A 39 10.10 -8.96 9.25
CA ARG A 39 11.41 -9.09 9.91
C ARG A 39 11.46 -8.27 11.19
N GLU A 40 10.98 -7.04 11.16
CA GLU A 40 10.91 -6.18 12.35
C GLU A 40 10.02 -6.79 13.42
N ARG A 41 8.88 -7.34 13.04
CA ARG A 41 7.98 -8.04 13.95
C ARG A 41 8.65 -9.23 14.63
N ARG A 42 9.39 -10.04 13.87
CA ARG A 42 10.18 -11.14 14.42
C ARG A 42 11.24 -10.63 15.39
N GLY A 43 11.93 -9.54 15.05
CA GLY A 43 12.90 -8.89 15.92
C GLY A 43 12.30 -8.45 17.25
N ILE A 44 11.13 -7.84 17.22
CA ILE A 44 10.38 -7.46 18.43
C ILE A 44 10.01 -8.70 19.25
N THR A 45 9.52 -9.75 18.62
CA THR A 45 9.19 -11.02 19.27
C THR A 45 10.40 -11.60 19.99
N GLU A 46 11.55 -11.65 19.31
CA GLU A 46 12.81 -12.15 19.91
C GLU A 46 13.27 -11.29 21.07
N GLN A 47 13.15 -9.97 20.97
CA GLN A 47 13.49 -9.06 22.07
C GLN A 47 12.65 -9.34 23.32
N TYR A 48 11.35 -9.53 23.17
CA TYR A 48 10.46 -9.82 24.29
C TYR A 48 10.69 -11.22 24.87
N GLU A 49 10.96 -12.21 24.00
CA GLU A 49 11.31 -13.56 24.46
C GLU A 49 12.61 -13.59 25.28
N LYS A 50 13.60 -12.78 24.89
CA LYS A 50 14.86 -12.63 25.64
C LYS A 50 14.69 -11.80 26.92
N ALA A 51 13.81 -10.79 26.87
CA ALA A 51 13.58 -9.91 28.02
C ALA A 51 12.76 -10.60 29.13
N GLN A 52 11.86 -11.50 28.80
CA GLN A 52 11.01 -12.17 29.78
C GLN A 52 11.78 -12.93 30.85
N PRO A 53 12.78 -13.77 30.54
CA PRO A 53 13.62 -14.42 31.56
C PRO A 53 14.39 -13.43 32.41
N GLN A 54 14.84 -12.31 31.87
CA GLN A 54 15.53 -11.27 32.61
C GLN A 54 14.64 -10.58 33.63
N VAL A 55 13.38 -10.32 33.27
CA VAL A 55 12.35 -9.78 34.18
C VAL A 55 12.13 -10.75 35.35
N VAL A 56 11.90 -12.02 35.03
CA VAL A 56 11.73 -13.07 36.05
C VAL A 56 12.96 -13.18 36.94
N ALA A 57 14.18 -13.19 36.36
CA ALA A 57 15.43 -13.24 37.08
C ALA A 57 15.61 -12.03 38.03
N GLY A 58 15.22 -10.82 37.59
CA GLY A 58 15.24 -9.63 38.43
C GLY A 58 14.37 -9.75 39.66
N TYR A 59 13.16 -10.26 39.55
CA TYR A 59 12.26 -10.51 40.68
C TYR A 59 12.79 -11.65 41.57
N SER A 60 13.35 -12.70 40.99
CA SER A 60 13.95 -13.82 41.71
C SER A 60 15.12 -13.36 42.59
N ARG A 61 16.00 -12.48 42.10
CA ARG A 61 17.10 -11.90 42.86
C ARG A 61 16.63 -11.08 44.05
N ARG A 62 15.45 -10.49 43.99
CA ARG A 62 14.81 -9.75 45.08
C ARG A 62 14.08 -10.65 46.06
N GLY A 63 14.11 -11.97 45.88
CA GLY A 63 13.38 -12.93 46.72
C GLY A 63 11.87 -12.93 46.52
N MET A 64 11.38 -12.37 45.40
CA MET A 64 9.94 -12.23 45.13
C MET A 64 9.34 -13.41 44.39
N VAL A 65 10.16 -14.38 44.01
CA VAL A 65 9.77 -15.59 43.29
C VAL A 65 10.28 -16.81 43.99
N GLY A 66 9.43 -17.78 44.21
CA GLY A 66 9.77 -19.06 44.82
C GLY A 66 8.53 -19.83 45.26
N PRO A 67 8.68 -21.12 45.60
CA PRO A 67 7.51 -21.97 45.94
C PRO A 67 6.72 -21.52 47.17
N ASN A 68 7.38 -20.75 48.06
CA ASN A 68 6.74 -20.26 49.31
C ASN A 68 6.52 -18.73 49.30
N VAL A 69 6.73 -18.05 48.17
CA VAL A 69 6.62 -16.60 48.07
C VAL A 69 5.41 -16.23 47.22
N ARG A 70 4.41 -15.60 47.83
CA ARG A 70 3.28 -14.97 47.14
C ARG A 70 3.59 -13.48 46.98
N SER A 71 4.11 -13.07 45.82
CA SER A 71 4.41 -11.68 45.53
C SER A 71 3.40 -11.09 44.57
N GLY A 72 2.57 -10.15 45.07
CA GLY A 72 1.70 -9.33 44.25
C GLY A 72 2.47 -8.41 43.32
N LEU A 73 3.69 -7.99 43.70
CA LEU A 73 4.58 -7.18 42.87
C LEU A 73 5.08 -7.95 41.66
N PHE A 74 5.46 -9.23 41.83
CA PHE A 74 5.86 -10.10 40.72
C PHE A 74 4.73 -10.29 39.70
N ALA A 75 3.51 -10.59 40.19
CA ALA A 75 2.34 -10.74 39.33
C ALA A 75 2.05 -9.46 38.57
N ARG A 76 2.13 -8.29 39.21
CA ARG A 76 1.95 -6.98 38.55
C ARG A 76 3.04 -6.71 37.52
N GLY A 77 4.27 -7.05 37.84
CA GLY A 77 5.41 -6.88 36.93
C GLY A 77 5.25 -7.71 35.66
N LEU A 78 4.80 -8.95 35.77
CA LEU A 78 4.49 -9.80 34.62
C LEU A 78 3.29 -9.28 33.82
N GLN A 79 2.25 -8.80 34.49
CA GLN A 79 1.10 -8.20 33.83
C GLN A 79 1.49 -6.92 33.06
N ASP A 80 2.31 -6.06 33.68
CA ASP A 80 2.79 -4.82 33.04
C ASP A 80 3.66 -5.13 31.83
N PHE A 81 4.53 -6.14 31.96
CA PHE A 81 5.34 -6.63 30.84
C PHE A 81 4.47 -7.16 29.70
N ALA A 82 3.46 -7.96 29.99
CA ALA A 82 2.51 -8.48 29.00
C ALA A 82 1.72 -7.35 28.32
N LYS A 83 1.26 -6.35 29.07
CA LYS A 83 0.58 -5.18 28.54
C LYS A 83 1.47 -4.35 27.65
N GLN A 84 2.72 -4.14 28.04
CA GLN A 84 3.70 -3.41 27.24
C GLN A 84 3.98 -4.14 25.93
N ARG A 85 4.17 -5.46 25.98
CA ARG A 85 4.31 -6.30 24.79
C ARG A 85 3.11 -6.17 23.86
N ALA A 86 1.89 -6.33 24.40
CA ALA A 86 0.66 -6.22 23.63
C ALA A 86 0.51 -4.84 22.97
N ARG A 87 0.85 -3.77 23.70
CA ARG A 87 0.83 -2.40 23.18
C ARG A 87 1.82 -2.22 22.03
N THR A 88 3.06 -2.70 22.20
CA THR A 88 4.10 -2.61 21.17
C THR A 88 3.66 -3.32 19.89
N PHE A 89 3.13 -4.53 19.99
CA PHE A 89 2.64 -5.26 18.83
C PHE A 89 1.42 -4.59 18.19
N SER A 90 0.50 -4.06 19.00
CA SER A 90 -0.67 -3.34 18.50
C SER A 90 -0.27 -2.09 17.72
N GLU A 91 0.63 -1.28 18.23
CA GLU A 91 1.14 -0.07 17.56
C GLU A 91 1.88 -0.43 16.27
N PHE A 92 2.68 -1.48 16.29
CA PHE A 92 3.39 -1.96 15.12
C PHE A 92 2.42 -2.47 14.04
N ASP A 93 1.44 -3.29 14.41
CA ASP A 93 0.43 -3.81 13.49
C ASP A 93 -0.45 -2.70 12.92
N GLN A 94 -0.80 -1.67 13.71
CA GLN A 94 -1.49 -0.48 13.22
C GLN A 94 -0.66 0.28 12.18
N GLY A 95 0.62 0.44 12.42
CA GLY A 95 1.53 1.07 11.45
C GLY A 95 1.57 0.32 10.12
N LEU A 96 1.63 -1.01 10.16
CA LEU A 96 1.58 -1.84 8.96
C LEU A 96 0.24 -1.73 8.23
N GLN A 97 -0.87 -1.70 8.96
CA GLN A 97 -2.20 -1.54 8.38
C GLN A 97 -2.36 -0.17 7.71
N GLU A 98 -1.89 0.90 8.35
CA GLU A 98 -1.90 2.25 7.78
C GLU A 98 -1.07 2.32 6.49
N GLN A 99 0.09 1.69 6.48
CA GLN A 99 0.95 1.59 5.31
C GLN A 99 0.24 0.85 4.17
N GLN A 100 -0.43 -0.25 4.46
CA GLN A 100 -1.18 -1.01 3.48
C GLN A 100 -2.37 -0.22 2.94
N ARG A 101 -3.10 0.49 3.79
CA ARG A 101 -4.20 1.38 3.37
C ARG A 101 -3.72 2.51 2.48
N ALA A 102 -2.57 3.11 2.81
CA ALA A 102 -1.97 4.16 1.99
C ALA A 102 -1.58 3.64 0.60
N TYR A 103 -1.02 2.43 0.53
CA TYR A 103 -0.72 1.76 -0.73
C TYR A 103 -1.99 1.50 -1.55
N ASP A 104 -3.02 0.91 -0.93
CA ASP A 104 -4.29 0.59 -1.59
C ASP A 104 -4.98 1.86 -2.11
N LEU A 105 -4.98 2.93 -1.32
CA LEU A 105 -5.53 4.23 -1.73
C LEU A 105 -4.74 4.83 -2.90
N GLY A 106 -3.43 4.79 -2.84
CA GLY A 106 -2.56 5.26 -3.92
C GLY A 106 -2.79 4.51 -5.22
N GLU A 107 -2.96 3.19 -5.16
CA GLU A 107 -3.27 2.35 -6.33
C GLU A 107 -4.67 2.63 -6.88
N ALA A 108 -5.66 2.85 -6.01
CA ALA A 108 -7.01 3.23 -6.44
C ALA A 108 -7.03 4.58 -7.15
N GLN A 109 -6.32 5.57 -6.63
CA GLN A 109 -6.17 6.89 -7.26
C GLN A 109 -5.45 6.80 -8.60
N ARG A 110 -4.42 5.98 -8.67
CA ARG A 110 -3.67 5.76 -9.90
C ARG A 110 -4.52 5.09 -10.99
N LEU A 111 -5.35 4.11 -10.60
CA LEU A 111 -6.30 3.46 -11.50
C LEU A 111 -7.34 4.44 -12.03
N GLU A 112 -7.87 5.31 -11.16
CA GLU A 112 -8.84 6.33 -11.55
C GLU A 112 -8.23 7.34 -12.52
N ALA A 113 -7.02 7.81 -12.24
CA ALA A 113 -6.28 8.70 -13.14
C ALA A 113 -6.03 8.06 -14.52
N PHE A 114 -5.70 6.77 -14.54
CA PHE A 114 -5.52 6.02 -15.79
C PHE A 114 -6.83 5.89 -16.58
N LYS A 115 -7.94 5.58 -15.90
CA LYS A 115 -9.28 5.53 -16.54
C LYS A 115 -9.67 6.88 -17.11
N ASN A 116 -9.43 7.97 -16.39
CA ASN A 116 -9.70 9.32 -16.87
C ASN A 116 -8.85 9.66 -18.09
N GLN A 117 -7.57 9.27 -18.08
CA GLN A 117 -6.66 9.48 -19.21
C GLN A 117 -7.15 8.75 -20.47
N LEU A 118 -7.62 7.50 -20.33
CA LEU A 118 -8.19 6.77 -21.45
C LEU A 118 -9.51 7.40 -21.93
N ALA A 119 -10.36 7.86 -21.02
CA ALA A 119 -11.60 8.55 -21.34
C ALA A 119 -11.35 9.85 -22.11
N ASP A 120 -10.34 10.63 -21.73
CA ASP A 120 -9.93 11.84 -22.42
C ASP A 120 -9.44 11.53 -23.84
N MET A 121 -8.68 10.47 -24.02
CA MET A 121 -8.23 10.02 -25.35
C MET A 121 -9.41 9.62 -26.24
N GLU A 122 -10.39 8.91 -25.71
CA GLU A 122 -11.60 8.54 -26.46
C GLU A 122 -12.44 9.76 -26.83
N SER A 123 -12.52 10.73 -25.93
CA SER A 123 -13.18 12.01 -26.18
C SER A 123 -12.50 12.79 -27.30
N GLU A 124 -11.17 12.90 -27.28
CA GLU A 124 -10.41 13.51 -28.38
C GLU A 124 -10.66 12.81 -29.72
N LYS A 125 -10.62 11.47 -29.70
CA LYS A 125 -10.90 10.67 -30.88
C LYS A 125 -12.29 10.98 -31.46
N ALA A 126 -13.31 11.00 -30.59
CA ALA A 126 -14.67 11.29 -31.00
C ALA A 126 -14.80 12.70 -31.61
N GLN A 127 -14.13 13.70 -31.01
CA GLN A 127 -14.12 15.07 -31.53
C GLN A 127 -13.46 15.16 -32.92
N ILE A 128 -12.29 14.52 -33.08
CA ILE A 128 -11.57 14.51 -34.36
C ILE A 128 -12.41 13.86 -35.44
N ILE A 129 -13.08 12.74 -35.16
CA ILE A 129 -13.95 12.06 -36.08
C ILE A 129 -15.18 12.94 -36.45
N ALA A 130 -15.81 13.57 -35.46
CA ALA A 130 -16.93 14.47 -35.67
C ALA A 130 -16.56 15.68 -36.53
N ASP A 131 -15.38 16.29 -36.28
CA ASP A 131 -14.92 17.43 -37.06
C ASP A 131 -14.58 17.04 -38.50
N ALA A 132 -13.96 15.88 -38.70
CA ALA A 132 -13.71 15.34 -40.04
C ALA A 132 -15.03 15.10 -40.81
N ALA A 133 -16.04 14.54 -40.16
CA ALA A 133 -17.35 14.33 -40.75
C ALA A 133 -18.03 15.66 -41.11
N ARG A 134 -17.94 16.69 -40.27
CA ARG A 134 -18.46 18.04 -40.57
C ARG A 134 -17.77 18.66 -41.78
N GLN A 135 -16.44 18.55 -41.85
CA GLN A 135 -15.69 19.07 -43.00
C GLN A 135 -16.07 18.38 -44.30
N LEU A 136 -16.23 17.06 -44.28
CA LEU A 136 -16.69 16.31 -45.46
C LEU A 136 -18.10 16.72 -45.88
N TYR A 137 -19.00 16.91 -44.94
CA TYR A 137 -20.34 17.37 -45.21
C TYR A 137 -20.36 18.76 -45.84
N GLN A 138 -19.60 19.69 -45.28
CA GLN A 138 -19.46 21.06 -45.81
C GLN A 138 -18.91 21.09 -47.23
N ARG A 139 -17.89 20.24 -47.49
CA ARG A 139 -17.37 20.11 -48.86
C ARG A 139 -18.39 19.59 -49.84
N ARG A 140 -19.21 18.61 -49.44
CA ARG A 140 -20.29 18.09 -50.29
C ARG A 140 -21.37 19.12 -50.56
N VAL A 141 -21.80 19.85 -49.55
CA VAL A 141 -22.81 20.91 -49.69
C VAL A 141 -22.26 22.11 -50.45
N GLY A 142 -21.00 22.45 -50.30
CA GLY A 142 -20.36 23.53 -51.06
C GLY A 142 -20.06 23.20 -52.54
N MET A 143 -20.16 21.94 -52.94
CA MET A 143 -19.99 21.50 -54.34
C MET A 143 -21.31 21.49 -55.14
N VAL A 144 -22.42 21.73 -54.47
CA VAL A 144 -23.74 21.84 -55.10
C VAL A 144 -24.08 23.31 -55.34
#